data_aaa37e0295f4374d589ee68e32529edd
#
_entry.id   aaa37e0295f4374d589ee68e32529edd
#
_cell.length_a   1.000
_cell.length_b   1.000
_cell.length_c   1.000
_cell.angle_alpha   90.00
_cell.angle_beta   90.00
_cell.angle_gamma   90.00
#
_symmetry.space_group_name_H-M   'P 1'
#
loop_
_entity.id
_entity.type
_entity.pdbx_description
1 polymer ?
#
loop_
_entity_poly.entity_id
_entity_poly.type
_entity_poly.pdbx_seq_one_letter_code
_entity_poly.pdbx_strand_id
1 'polypeptide(L)'
;MERQPLLIDGQNTKALLVMLRTNVHDQVVYRVRLDELKSLVESLGIEVVGEVVQTRHRPFAKYYIGKGKVGDIRRKVSRLKANVVIFYNIIRSSQKLNLMQAVNCDVIDRFELTLEIFDQMASDTLSKLQIQAARLEKQAPFYKLQAAVNYQYDRPFFRAGGEYGFHAKMRELTRSQARINEEIDKLMEEKSQRIWQRKKLGFPVICIAGYYNAGKTYLFNRITGDSKPVSDRPFTTLSSKYQKRYIDWETSVLFIDTIGFVLDLDPRLIESFKLNLLDIRSSDLVILLLDVSDPILNLDMKLNEGIWLLRDIGVSRDRIIVVINKSDLDPEKAASIGETLELDSYLLPWIVVSAEDKTNVPELLDLIAKRIKHIKDNPPEPVLLSPFRRAETAVNRILAEYPVQYEKQYHTPFHSLVGTILSQNTSGSNRESAFNSLDIAVGINPYNIDEASESKIKEAIRSAGMYNQRTNVLKRISRIIIESYDGNLKPLFDLPFNEARDRLMELPGVGPKTADVALMFAADRKVIPVDRHIERISKRLEIVPQNANYEVIRSALQDAATPDRFLEVHLSFIKFGREICTARNPKHEECLLNDICPFYEKLLITQKRLSREKADT
;
A
#
# COMPACT_ATOMS: atom_id res chain seq x y z
N MET A 1 -0.50 -31.03 12.59
CA MET A 1 -0.12 -30.38 11.33
C MET A 1 1.30 -29.91 11.48
N GLU A 2 2.22 -30.61 10.85
CA GLU A 2 3.65 -30.28 10.90
C GLU A 2 3.86 -28.90 10.29
N ARG A 3 4.57 -28.05 11.03
CA ARG A 3 5.12 -26.80 10.52
C ARG A 3 5.92 -27.18 9.27
N GLN A 4 5.46 -26.75 8.07
CA GLN A 4 6.44 -26.52 7.01
C GLN A 4 7.07 -25.17 7.34
N PRO A 5 8.28 -25.13 7.91
CA PRO A 5 9.00 -23.90 8.05
C PRO A 5 9.18 -23.36 6.64
N LEU A 6 8.88 -22.09 6.42
CA LEU A 6 9.60 -21.37 5.39
C LEU A 6 11.08 -21.65 5.71
N LEU A 7 11.83 -22.12 4.74
CA LEU A 7 13.20 -22.66 4.82
C LEU A 7 14.27 -21.68 5.36
N ILE A 8 13.95 -20.98 6.43
CA ILE A 8 14.84 -20.03 7.10
C ILE A 8 15.25 -20.65 8.43
N ASP A 9 16.15 -21.61 8.32
CA ASP A 9 16.87 -22.10 9.49
C ASP A 9 18.00 -21.09 9.77
N GLY A 10 17.77 -20.19 10.75
CA GLY A 10 18.54 -18.94 10.94
C GLY A 10 20.05 -19.08 11.08
N GLN A 11 20.59 -20.27 11.40
CA GLN A 11 22.02 -20.41 11.74
C GLN A 11 22.97 -20.61 10.54
N ASN A 12 22.46 -20.76 9.29
CA ASN A 12 23.32 -20.93 8.09
C ASN A 12 22.71 -20.34 6.80
N THR A 13 21.71 -19.50 6.92
CA THR A 13 21.01 -18.95 5.75
C THR A 13 21.71 -17.69 5.24
N LYS A 14 22.04 -17.69 3.94
CA LYS A 14 22.67 -16.57 3.23
C LYS A 14 21.68 -15.93 2.27
N ALA A 15 21.43 -14.64 2.42
CA ALA A 15 20.46 -13.90 1.61
C ALA A 15 21.13 -12.98 0.60
N LEU A 16 20.59 -12.97 -0.62
CA LEU A 16 20.87 -11.94 -1.63
C LEU A 16 19.67 -10.98 -1.70
N LEU A 17 19.89 -9.72 -1.38
CA LEU A 17 18.83 -8.70 -1.44
C LEU A 17 18.64 -8.19 -2.87
N VAL A 18 17.39 -8.01 -3.27
CA VAL A 18 17.03 -7.52 -4.61
C VAL A 18 15.99 -6.42 -4.51
N MET A 19 16.23 -5.31 -5.22
CA MET A 19 15.30 -4.20 -5.30
C MET A 19 15.13 -3.69 -6.72
N LEU A 20 13.89 -3.53 -7.15
CA LEU A 20 13.56 -2.79 -8.36
C LEU A 20 13.18 -1.35 -7.97
N ARG A 21 13.91 -0.39 -8.47
CA ARG A 21 13.67 1.04 -8.33
C ARG A 21 12.89 1.54 -9.56
N THR A 22 11.66 2.01 -9.35
CA THR A 22 10.80 2.49 -10.44
C THR A 22 10.93 3.98 -10.70
N ASN A 23 11.35 4.76 -9.68
CA ASN A 23 11.61 6.18 -9.82
C ASN A 23 13.11 6.43 -10.00
N VAL A 24 13.50 7.02 -11.13
CA VAL A 24 14.90 7.33 -11.45
C VAL A 24 15.43 8.47 -10.58
N HIS A 25 14.56 9.38 -10.16
CA HIS A 25 14.92 10.54 -9.31
C HIS A 25 15.10 10.20 -7.84
N ASP A 26 14.70 9.00 -7.42
CA ASP A 26 14.85 8.50 -6.07
C ASP A 26 16.27 7.92 -5.87
N GLN A 27 17.25 8.81 -5.71
CA GLN A 27 18.64 8.40 -5.53
C GLN A 27 19.03 8.11 -4.07
N VAL A 28 18.27 8.59 -3.10
CA VAL A 28 18.57 8.49 -1.68
C VAL A 28 17.59 7.58 -0.94
N VAL A 29 16.28 7.74 -1.17
CA VAL A 29 15.22 6.99 -0.49
C VAL A 29 15.35 5.48 -0.71
N TYR A 30 15.79 5.01 -1.89
CA TYR A 30 15.99 3.58 -2.11
C TYR A 30 17.08 2.99 -1.20
N ARG A 31 18.10 3.78 -0.84
CA ARG A 31 19.15 3.32 0.09
C ARG A 31 18.57 3.09 1.47
N VAL A 32 17.85 4.08 2.01
CA VAL A 32 17.16 3.96 3.30
C VAL A 32 16.32 2.68 3.35
N ARG A 33 15.55 2.44 2.29
CA ARG A 33 14.70 1.25 2.17
C ARG A 33 15.49 -0.07 2.10
N LEU A 34 16.63 -0.05 1.41
CA LEU A 34 17.48 -1.23 1.29
C LEU A 34 18.23 -1.53 2.59
N ASP A 35 18.70 -0.49 3.27
CA ASP A 35 19.36 -0.60 4.57
C ASP A 35 18.39 -1.10 5.66
N GLU A 36 17.14 -0.64 5.61
CA GLU A 36 16.09 -1.18 6.47
C GLU A 36 15.81 -2.66 6.17
N LEU A 37 15.66 -3.05 4.89
CA LEU A 37 15.50 -4.44 4.50
C LEU A 37 16.64 -5.30 5.02
N LYS A 38 17.87 -4.80 4.90
CA LYS A 38 19.07 -5.48 5.43
C LYS A 38 18.97 -5.69 6.93
N SER A 39 18.65 -4.65 7.69
CA SER A 39 18.47 -4.74 9.15
C SER A 39 17.38 -5.75 9.54
N LEU A 40 16.27 -5.78 8.80
CA LEU A 40 15.19 -6.74 9.01
C LEU A 40 15.66 -8.19 8.77
N VAL A 41 16.43 -8.44 7.71
CA VAL A 41 16.98 -9.77 7.38
C VAL A 41 17.99 -10.23 8.43
N GLU A 42 18.91 -9.35 8.81
CA GLU A 42 19.94 -9.61 9.82
C GLU A 42 19.32 -9.91 11.19
N SER A 43 18.17 -9.30 11.50
CA SER A 43 17.45 -9.57 12.76
C SER A 43 16.92 -10.98 12.90
N LEU A 44 16.71 -11.68 11.79
CA LEU A 44 16.37 -13.11 11.76
C LEU A 44 17.59 -14.03 11.88
N GLY A 45 18.80 -13.47 12.03
CA GLY A 45 20.05 -14.22 12.05
C GLY A 45 20.51 -14.67 10.67
N ILE A 46 20.01 -14.05 9.59
CA ILE A 46 20.34 -14.35 8.20
C ILE A 46 21.50 -13.46 7.75
N GLU A 47 22.56 -14.07 7.20
CA GLU A 47 23.70 -13.34 6.65
C GLU A 47 23.36 -12.70 5.29
N VAL A 48 23.45 -11.38 5.17
CA VAL A 48 23.30 -10.69 3.87
C VAL A 48 24.61 -10.71 3.11
N VAL A 49 24.69 -11.55 2.07
CA VAL A 49 25.91 -11.76 1.28
C VAL A 49 26.04 -10.84 0.07
N GLY A 50 25.02 -10.05 -0.26
CA GLY A 50 25.09 -9.07 -1.33
C GLY A 50 23.76 -8.43 -1.68
N GLU A 51 23.84 -7.44 -2.56
CA GLU A 51 22.69 -6.63 -3.00
C GLU A 51 22.64 -6.53 -4.51
N VAL A 52 21.43 -6.43 -5.06
CA VAL A 52 21.18 -6.19 -6.48
C VAL A 52 20.08 -5.16 -6.63
N VAL A 53 20.43 -4.00 -7.15
CA VAL A 53 19.45 -2.95 -7.47
C VAL A 53 19.31 -2.82 -8.98
N GLN A 54 18.09 -2.71 -9.47
CA GLN A 54 17.81 -2.40 -10.86
C GLN A 54 16.89 -1.18 -10.95
N THR A 55 17.18 -0.24 -11.82
CA THR A 55 16.30 0.89 -12.13
C THR A 55 15.53 0.58 -13.41
N ARG A 56 14.20 0.66 -13.37
CA ARG A 56 13.32 0.56 -14.54
C ARG A 56 12.05 1.35 -14.27
N HIS A 57 11.50 1.99 -15.27
CA HIS A 57 10.22 2.69 -15.16
C HIS A 57 9.03 1.76 -14.85
N ARG A 58 9.11 0.49 -15.27
CA ARG A 58 8.02 -0.50 -15.03
C ARG A 58 8.61 -1.87 -14.70
N PRO A 59 7.98 -2.61 -13.77
CA PRO A 59 8.31 -4.01 -13.53
C PRO A 59 8.14 -4.84 -14.81
N PHE A 60 8.98 -5.86 -14.97
CA PHE A 60 8.84 -6.82 -16.07
C PHE A 60 7.81 -7.89 -15.69
N ALA A 61 6.86 -8.16 -16.58
CA ALA A 61 5.71 -9.03 -16.28
C ALA A 61 6.12 -10.41 -15.76
N LYS A 62 7.10 -11.07 -16.40
CA LYS A 62 7.48 -12.44 -16.09
C LYS A 62 8.31 -12.58 -14.79
N TYR A 63 9.23 -11.64 -14.51
CA TYR A 63 10.23 -11.79 -13.44
C TYR A 63 10.27 -10.60 -12.47
N TYR A 64 9.38 -9.61 -12.62
CA TYR A 64 9.43 -8.32 -11.95
C TYR A 64 10.64 -7.46 -12.35
N ILE A 65 11.81 -8.06 -12.51
CA ILE A 65 13.07 -7.48 -12.98
C ILE A 65 13.38 -7.92 -14.43
N GLY A 66 14.28 -7.23 -15.11
CA GLY A 66 14.66 -7.57 -16.50
C GLY A 66 15.38 -8.91 -16.64
N LYS A 67 15.19 -9.61 -17.78
CA LYS A 67 15.80 -10.94 -18.05
C LYS A 67 17.33 -10.97 -17.82
N GLY A 68 18.06 -9.95 -18.28
CA GLY A 68 19.53 -9.88 -18.08
C GLY A 68 19.89 -9.85 -16.60
N LYS A 69 19.09 -9.11 -15.78
CA LYS A 69 19.32 -9.01 -14.34
C LYS A 69 19.03 -10.32 -13.60
N VAL A 70 18.08 -11.13 -14.07
CA VAL A 70 17.83 -12.49 -13.56
C VAL A 70 19.10 -13.36 -13.75
N GLY A 71 19.78 -13.26 -14.89
CA GLY A 71 21.05 -13.95 -15.13
C GLY A 71 22.15 -13.48 -14.17
N ASP A 72 22.22 -12.17 -13.86
CA ASP A 72 23.18 -11.63 -12.89
C ASP A 72 22.91 -12.18 -11.48
N ILE A 73 21.64 -12.21 -11.08
CA ILE A 73 21.21 -12.78 -9.78
C ILE A 73 21.60 -14.25 -9.70
N ARG A 74 21.31 -15.05 -10.72
CA ARG A 74 21.68 -16.47 -10.77
C ARG A 74 23.20 -16.67 -10.58
N ARG A 75 24.02 -15.86 -11.27
CA ARG A 75 25.49 -15.90 -11.13
C ARG A 75 25.94 -15.52 -9.71
N LYS A 76 25.32 -14.46 -9.12
CA LYS A 76 25.62 -14.03 -7.74
C LYS A 76 25.20 -15.09 -6.72
N VAL A 77 24.01 -15.67 -6.85
CA VAL A 77 23.52 -16.77 -5.98
C VAL A 77 24.54 -17.91 -5.96
N SER A 78 24.98 -18.38 -7.12
CA SER A 78 25.97 -19.48 -7.21
C SER A 78 27.32 -19.08 -6.63
N ARG A 79 27.82 -17.88 -6.93
CA ARG A 79 29.15 -17.40 -6.48
C ARG A 79 29.17 -17.14 -4.97
N LEU A 80 28.12 -16.55 -4.42
CA LEU A 80 28.03 -16.16 -3.00
C LEU A 80 27.40 -17.27 -2.13
N LYS A 81 26.98 -18.37 -2.75
CA LYS A 81 26.30 -19.50 -2.10
C LYS A 81 25.07 -19.03 -1.32
N ALA A 82 24.29 -18.10 -1.90
CA ALA A 82 23.07 -17.66 -1.28
C ALA A 82 21.99 -18.74 -1.35
N ASN A 83 21.28 -18.95 -0.24
CA ASN A 83 20.21 -19.94 -0.11
C ASN A 83 18.83 -19.31 -0.42
N VAL A 84 18.71 -17.99 -0.25
CA VAL A 84 17.46 -17.27 -0.47
C VAL A 84 17.72 -15.93 -1.17
N VAL A 85 16.81 -15.56 -2.06
CA VAL A 85 16.76 -14.24 -2.68
C VAL A 85 15.58 -13.48 -2.09
N ILE A 86 15.84 -12.32 -1.50
CA ILE A 86 14.83 -11.52 -0.81
C ILE A 86 14.57 -10.24 -1.59
N PHE A 87 13.33 -10.10 -2.08
CA PHE A 87 12.89 -8.90 -2.78
C PHE A 87 12.34 -7.86 -1.81
N TYR A 88 12.80 -6.61 -1.93
CA TYR A 88 12.16 -5.48 -1.28
C TYR A 88 10.72 -5.27 -1.78
N ASN A 89 10.55 -5.37 -3.09
CA ASN A 89 9.27 -5.19 -3.75
C ASN A 89 8.38 -6.42 -3.55
N ILE A 90 7.09 -6.22 -3.40
CA ILE A 90 6.13 -7.32 -3.35
C ILE A 90 5.94 -7.87 -4.76
N ILE A 91 6.12 -9.18 -4.91
CA ILE A 91 6.05 -9.89 -6.18
C ILE A 91 4.81 -10.78 -6.28
N ARG A 92 4.29 -10.94 -7.49
CA ARG A 92 3.16 -11.84 -7.76
C ARG A 92 3.62 -13.31 -7.66
N SER A 93 2.69 -14.20 -7.31
CA SER A 93 2.97 -15.65 -7.22
C SER A 93 3.55 -16.24 -8.51
N SER A 94 3.10 -15.77 -9.69
CA SER A 94 3.65 -16.19 -10.99
C SER A 94 5.09 -15.70 -11.20
N GLN A 95 5.40 -14.47 -10.79
CA GLN A 95 6.76 -13.93 -10.86
C GLN A 95 7.70 -14.66 -9.90
N LYS A 96 7.23 -14.94 -8.69
CA LYS A 96 7.96 -15.74 -7.69
C LYS A 96 8.33 -17.11 -8.25
N LEU A 97 7.35 -17.84 -8.80
CA LEU A 97 7.59 -19.16 -9.39
C LEU A 97 8.60 -19.12 -10.53
N ASN A 98 8.44 -18.16 -11.45
CA ASN A 98 9.37 -17.97 -12.57
C ASN A 98 10.80 -17.62 -12.09
N LEU A 99 10.92 -16.78 -11.06
CA LEU A 99 12.21 -16.41 -10.47
C LEU A 99 12.88 -17.63 -9.80
N MET A 100 12.16 -18.38 -8.97
CA MET A 100 12.69 -19.59 -8.31
C MET A 100 13.25 -20.57 -9.34
N GLN A 101 12.52 -20.82 -10.42
CA GLN A 101 12.99 -21.68 -11.52
C GLN A 101 14.21 -21.10 -12.25
N ALA A 102 14.24 -19.79 -12.49
CA ALA A 102 15.32 -19.16 -13.26
C ALA A 102 16.62 -19.01 -12.47
N VAL A 103 16.55 -18.73 -11.16
CA VAL A 103 17.72 -18.52 -10.29
C VAL A 103 18.15 -19.80 -9.56
N ASN A 104 17.31 -20.83 -9.55
CA ASN A 104 17.50 -22.09 -8.83
C ASN A 104 17.80 -21.86 -7.33
N CYS A 105 16.98 -21.03 -6.70
CA CYS A 105 17.12 -20.61 -5.31
C CYS A 105 15.73 -20.19 -4.81
N ASP A 106 15.49 -20.30 -3.51
CA ASP A 106 14.27 -19.81 -2.90
C ASP A 106 14.15 -18.30 -3.05
N VAL A 107 12.92 -17.84 -3.28
CA VAL A 107 12.61 -16.42 -3.47
C VAL A 107 11.47 -16.04 -2.53
N ILE A 108 11.70 -15.04 -1.71
CA ILE A 108 10.66 -14.42 -0.88
C ILE A 108 10.61 -12.92 -1.14
N ASP A 109 9.49 -12.31 -0.83
CA ASP A 109 9.35 -10.86 -0.87
C ASP A 109 9.28 -10.27 0.56
N ARG A 110 9.28 -8.93 0.63
CA ARG A 110 9.22 -8.21 1.90
C ARG A 110 7.99 -8.57 2.73
N PHE A 111 6.85 -8.85 2.09
CA PHE A 111 5.63 -9.28 2.79
C PHE A 111 5.88 -10.59 3.55
N GLU A 112 6.46 -11.58 2.88
CA GLU A 112 6.77 -12.89 3.49
C GLU A 112 7.84 -12.76 4.56
N LEU A 113 8.86 -11.92 4.34
CA LEU A 113 9.90 -11.61 5.34
C LEU A 113 9.27 -11.01 6.60
N THR A 114 8.38 -10.04 6.45
CA THR A 114 7.71 -9.39 7.59
C THR A 114 6.85 -10.38 8.38
N LEU A 115 6.14 -11.28 7.68
CA LEU A 115 5.39 -12.36 8.35
C LEU A 115 6.31 -13.29 9.14
N GLU A 116 7.51 -13.59 8.65
CA GLU A 116 8.48 -14.44 9.34
C GLU A 116 8.99 -13.78 10.63
N ILE A 117 9.32 -12.49 10.55
CA ILE A 117 9.72 -11.70 11.72
C ILE A 117 8.59 -11.70 12.77
N PHE A 118 7.36 -11.46 12.34
CA PHE A 118 6.22 -11.47 13.25
C PHE A 118 5.97 -12.86 13.87
N ASP A 119 6.16 -13.94 13.12
CA ASP A 119 5.96 -15.30 13.63
C ASP A 119 6.96 -15.66 14.71
N GLN A 120 8.23 -15.26 14.56
CA GLN A 120 9.25 -15.48 15.59
C GLN A 120 8.94 -14.71 16.89
N MET A 121 8.24 -13.58 16.80
CA MET A 121 7.93 -12.71 17.94
C MET A 121 6.54 -12.96 18.55
N ALA A 122 5.68 -13.69 17.84
CA ALA A 122 4.33 -13.98 18.29
C ALA A 122 4.31 -14.90 19.51
N SER A 123 3.93 -14.35 20.66
CA SER A 123 3.78 -15.11 21.91
C SER A 123 2.33 -15.50 22.21
N ASP A 124 1.36 -14.81 21.62
CA ASP A 124 -0.07 -15.02 21.85
C ASP A 124 -0.76 -15.75 20.68
N THR A 125 -1.85 -16.45 21.00
CA THR A 125 -2.61 -17.27 20.05
C THR A 125 -3.19 -16.42 18.91
N LEU A 126 -3.69 -15.22 19.21
CA LEU A 126 -4.32 -14.34 18.24
C LEU A 126 -3.34 -13.88 17.18
N SER A 127 -2.16 -13.40 17.58
CA SER A 127 -1.11 -12.99 16.64
C SER A 127 -0.67 -14.16 15.74
N LYS A 128 -0.54 -15.37 16.30
CA LYS A 128 -0.21 -16.57 15.52
C LYS A 128 -1.27 -16.92 14.48
N LEU A 129 -2.55 -16.83 14.84
CA LEU A 129 -3.66 -17.07 13.92
C LEU A 129 -3.69 -16.04 12.79
N GLN A 130 -3.48 -14.76 13.11
CA GLN A 130 -3.42 -13.69 12.11
C GLN A 130 -2.28 -13.90 11.11
N ILE A 131 -1.08 -14.26 11.60
CA ILE A 131 0.06 -14.58 10.75
C ILE A 131 -0.25 -15.78 9.87
N GLN A 132 -0.86 -16.82 10.43
CA GLN A 132 -1.24 -18.00 9.68
C GLN A 132 -2.29 -17.69 8.60
N ALA A 133 -3.29 -16.86 8.90
CA ALA A 133 -4.28 -16.40 7.92
C ALA A 133 -3.62 -15.64 6.75
N ALA A 134 -2.74 -14.67 7.06
CA ALA A 134 -2.01 -13.90 6.06
C ALA A 134 -1.09 -14.78 5.19
N ARG A 135 -0.42 -15.77 5.79
CA ARG A 135 0.39 -16.77 5.04
C ARG A 135 -0.47 -17.58 4.08
N LEU A 136 -1.60 -18.10 4.53
CA LEU A 136 -2.50 -18.89 3.69
C LEU A 136 -3.02 -18.08 2.51
N GLU A 137 -3.40 -16.83 2.74
CA GLU A 137 -3.86 -15.92 1.69
C GLU A 137 -2.78 -15.66 0.64
N LYS A 138 -1.55 -15.38 1.06
CA LYS A 138 -0.40 -15.15 0.16
C LYS A 138 0.02 -16.41 -0.59
N GLN A 139 -0.04 -17.59 0.04
CA GLN A 139 0.44 -18.84 -0.52
C GLN A 139 -0.59 -19.55 -1.41
N ALA A 140 -1.88 -19.37 -1.18
CA ALA A 140 -2.91 -20.07 -1.95
C ALA A 140 -2.80 -19.87 -3.48
N PRO A 141 -2.57 -18.65 -4.01
CA PRO A 141 -2.34 -18.45 -5.45
C PRO A 141 -1.06 -19.13 -5.96
N PHE A 142 0.00 -19.16 -5.13
CA PHE A 142 1.26 -19.82 -5.49
C PHE A 142 1.09 -21.32 -5.64
N TYR A 143 0.42 -21.99 -4.69
CA TYR A 143 0.11 -23.41 -4.78
C TYR A 143 -0.77 -23.76 -5.98
N LYS A 144 -1.73 -22.91 -6.32
CA LYS A 144 -2.55 -23.07 -7.55
C LYS A 144 -1.69 -23.08 -8.81
N LEU A 145 -0.75 -22.12 -8.91
CA LEU A 145 0.15 -22.02 -10.06
C LEU A 145 1.14 -23.18 -10.13
N GLN A 146 1.73 -23.56 -9.01
CA GLN A 146 2.69 -24.68 -8.94
C GLN A 146 2.03 -25.99 -9.37
N ALA A 147 0.81 -26.24 -8.90
CA ALA A 147 0.05 -27.41 -9.31
C ALA A 147 -0.28 -27.40 -10.82
N ALA A 148 -0.65 -26.24 -11.37
CA ALA A 148 -0.93 -26.12 -12.81
C ALA A 148 0.32 -26.38 -13.67
N VAL A 149 1.50 -25.94 -13.21
CA VAL A 149 2.78 -26.21 -13.91
C VAL A 149 3.13 -27.69 -13.85
N ASN A 150 3.03 -28.32 -12.69
CA ASN A 150 3.30 -29.76 -12.54
C ASN A 150 2.33 -30.59 -13.41
N TYR A 151 1.08 -30.13 -13.53
CA TYR A 151 0.07 -30.77 -14.40
C TYR A 151 0.45 -30.77 -15.89
N GLN A 152 1.18 -29.77 -16.36
CA GLN A 152 1.64 -29.70 -17.76
C GLN A 152 2.80 -30.68 -18.05
N TYR A 153 3.63 -30.99 -17.06
CA TYR A 153 4.79 -31.89 -17.23
C TYR A 153 4.43 -33.38 -17.09
N ASP A 154 3.39 -33.75 -16.32
CA ASP A 154 3.04 -35.14 -15.99
C ASP A 154 1.85 -35.72 -16.77
N ARG A 155 1.51 -35.14 -17.93
CA ARG A 155 0.35 -35.53 -18.76
C ARG A 155 0.18 -37.04 -19.06
N PRO A 156 1.20 -37.91 -19.17
CA PRO A 156 0.98 -39.34 -19.47
C PRO A 156 0.47 -40.18 -18.28
N PHE A 157 0.71 -39.78 -17.02
CA PHE A 157 0.44 -40.63 -15.85
C PHE A 157 -0.77 -40.19 -14.97
N PHE A 158 -1.43 -39.09 -15.29
CA PHE A 158 -2.31 -38.38 -14.34
C PHE A 158 -3.80 -38.76 -14.43
N ARG A 159 -4.18 -39.83 -15.12
CA ARG A 159 -5.61 -40.16 -15.28
C ARG A 159 -6.35 -40.65 -14.02
N ALA A 160 -5.70 -40.92 -12.89
CA ALA A 160 -6.36 -41.55 -11.74
C ALA A 160 -6.18 -40.91 -10.35
N GLY A 161 -5.30 -39.92 -10.12
CA GLY A 161 -5.05 -39.46 -8.74
C GLY A 161 -4.69 -37.99 -8.51
N GLY A 162 -4.10 -37.32 -9.49
CA GLY A 162 -3.53 -35.98 -9.28
C GLY A 162 -4.55 -34.85 -9.20
N GLU A 163 -5.61 -34.91 -9.93
CA GLU A 163 -6.69 -33.91 -9.91
C GLU A 163 -7.45 -33.95 -8.57
N TYR A 164 -7.71 -35.14 -8.07
CA TYR A 164 -8.33 -35.34 -6.75
C TYR A 164 -7.44 -34.82 -5.60
N GLY A 165 -6.14 -35.04 -5.67
CA GLY A 165 -5.18 -34.57 -4.67
C GLY A 165 -5.10 -33.04 -4.62
N PHE A 166 -5.07 -32.37 -5.77
CA PHE A 166 -5.08 -30.90 -5.85
C PHE A 166 -6.38 -30.31 -5.31
N HIS A 167 -7.53 -30.80 -5.76
CA HIS A 167 -8.83 -30.32 -5.27
C HIS A 167 -9.03 -30.60 -3.78
N ALA A 168 -8.50 -31.72 -3.27
CA ALA A 168 -8.52 -32.03 -1.86
C ALA A 168 -7.67 -31.02 -1.06
N LYS A 169 -6.45 -30.72 -1.53
CA LYS A 169 -5.57 -29.72 -0.88
C LYS A 169 -6.16 -28.33 -0.91
N MET A 170 -6.76 -27.91 -2.02
CA MET A 170 -7.41 -26.60 -2.10
C MET A 170 -8.63 -26.50 -1.17
N ARG A 171 -9.44 -27.56 -1.07
CA ARG A 171 -10.54 -27.61 -0.10
C ARG A 171 -10.06 -27.56 1.35
N GLU A 172 -8.96 -28.26 1.64
CA GLU A 172 -8.32 -28.21 2.96
C GLU A 172 -7.85 -26.80 3.31
N LEU A 173 -7.16 -26.10 2.39
CA LEU A 173 -6.71 -24.72 2.58
C LEU A 173 -7.90 -23.76 2.80
N THR A 174 -8.95 -23.87 2.00
CA THR A 174 -10.15 -23.04 2.15
C THR A 174 -10.86 -23.28 3.47
N ARG A 175 -10.98 -24.55 3.90
CA ARG A 175 -11.58 -24.90 5.21
C ARG A 175 -10.70 -24.41 6.37
N SER A 176 -9.38 -24.55 6.25
CA SER A 176 -8.44 -24.06 7.25
C SER A 176 -8.53 -22.54 7.40
N GLN A 177 -8.60 -21.82 6.29
CA GLN A 177 -8.75 -20.35 6.31
C GLN A 177 -10.08 -19.91 6.94
N ALA A 178 -11.19 -20.56 6.59
CA ALA A 178 -12.49 -20.27 7.18
C ALA A 178 -12.48 -20.50 8.71
N ARG A 179 -11.92 -21.62 9.16
CA ARG A 179 -11.81 -21.95 10.59
C ARG A 179 -10.92 -20.94 11.34
N ILE A 180 -9.79 -20.55 10.76
CA ILE A 180 -8.89 -19.56 11.36
C ILE A 180 -9.60 -18.21 11.48
N ASN A 181 -10.32 -17.78 10.44
CA ASN A 181 -11.04 -16.51 10.47
C ASN A 181 -12.16 -16.51 11.55
N GLU A 182 -12.90 -17.61 11.68
CA GLU A 182 -13.91 -17.75 12.74
C GLU A 182 -13.31 -17.66 14.16
N GLU A 183 -12.14 -18.26 14.35
CA GLU A 183 -11.42 -18.19 15.64
C GLU A 183 -10.86 -16.78 15.89
N ILE A 184 -10.37 -16.10 14.86
CA ILE A 184 -9.97 -14.70 14.92
C ILE A 184 -11.15 -13.82 15.31
N ASP A 185 -12.31 -13.96 14.67
CA ASP A 185 -13.50 -13.15 14.94
C ASP A 185 -13.97 -13.32 16.41
N LYS A 186 -13.95 -14.54 16.93
CA LYS A 186 -14.26 -14.82 18.34
C LYS A 186 -13.30 -14.11 19.30
N LEU A 187 -11.98 -14.21 19.04
CA LEU A 187 -10.96 -13.54 19.86
C LEU A 187 -11.05 -12.00 19.73
N MET A 188 -11.51 -11.50 18.59
CA MET A 188 -11.82 -10.08 18.38
C MET A 188 -12.89 -9.59 19.33
N GLU A 189 -13.97 -10.33 19.40
CA GLU A 189 -15.10 -9.97 20.26
C GLU A 189 -14.67 -9.96 21.74
N GLU A 190 -13.95 -11.00 22.19
CA GLU A 190 -13.39 -11.06 23.54
C GLU A 190 -12.46 -9.87 23.86
N LYS A 191 -11.56 -9.52 22.92
CA LYS A 191 -10.63 -8.40 23.09
C LYS A 191 -11.39 -7.07 23.14
N SER A 192 -12.40 -6.90 22.30
CA SER A 192 -13.24 -5.70 22.28
C SER A 192 -14.01 -5.52 23.59
N GLN A 193 -14.54 -6.61 24.16
CA GLN A 193 -15.19 -6.61 25.48
C GLN A 193 -14.21 -6.21 26.60
N ARG A 194 -12.97 -6.73 26.59
CA ARG A 194 -11.92 -6.36 27.57
C ARG A 194 -11.54 -4.87 27.47
N ILE A 195 -11.45 -4.33 26.25
CA ILE A 195 -11.18 -2.89 26.02
C ILE A 195 -12.34 -2.06 26.59
N TRP A 196 -13.59 -2.46 26.34
CA TRP A 196 -14.76 -1.77 26.85
C TRP A 196 -14.84 -1.80 28.40
N GLN A 197 -14.54 -2.95 29.02
CA GLN A 197 -14.48 -3.06 30.49
C GLN A 197 -13.41 -2.14 31.08
N ARG A 198 -12.22 -2.05 30.42
CA ARG A 198 -11.16 -1.12 30.84
C ARG A 198 -11.58 0.35 30.75
N LYS A 199 -12.26 0.72 29.67
CA LYS A 199 -12.81 2.09 29.53
C LYS A 199 -13.79 2.45 30.65
N LYS A 200 -14.58 1.49 31.12
CA LYS A 200 -15.46 1.69 32.27
C LYS A 200 -14.72 1.98 33.58
N LEU A 201 -13.48 1.56 33.74
CA LEU A 201 -12.66 1.88 34.92
C LEU A 201 -12.25 3.35 34.97
N GLY A 202 -12.43 4.11 33.87
CA GLY A 202 -12.21 5.56 33.83
C GLY A 202 -10.76 6.00 33.76
N PHE A 203 -9.79 5.05 33.66
CA PHE A 203 -8.38 5.41 33.50
C PHE A 203 -8.09 5.76 32.05
N PRO A 204 -7.47 6.94 31.79
CA PRO A 204 -6.95 7.25 30.46
C PRO A 204 -5.91 6.21 30.03
N VAL A 205 -5.99 5.81 28.78
CA VAL A 205 -5.11 4.80 28.17
C VAL A 205 -4.11 5.49 27.26
N ILE A 206 -2.81 5.28 27.47
CA ILE A 206 -1.73 5.85 26.69
C ILE A 206 -0.97 4.73 25.99
N CYS A 207 -0.93 4.79 24.69
CA CYS A 207 -0.22 3.81 23.87
C CYS A 207 1.14 4.35 23.42
N ILE A 208 2.21 3.54 23.56
CA ILE A 208 3.52 3.83 22.97
C ILE A 208 3.61 3.06 21.66
N ALA A 209 3.50 3.78 20.55
CA ALA A 209 3.63 3.29 19.19
C ALA A 209 4.91 3.85 18.54
N GLY A 210 5.33 3.31 17.42
CA GLY A 210 6.52 3.78 16.68
C GLY A 210 7.31 2.64 16.08
N TYR A 211 8.38 2.98 15.39
CA TYR A 211 9.16 2.03 14.61
C TYR A 211 9.94 1.03 15.47
N TYR A 212 10.35 -0.09 14.87
CA TYR A 212 11.24 -1.02 15.54
C TYR A 212 12.53 -0.30 15.95
N ASN A 213 13.13 -0.73 17.05
CA ASN A 213 14.34 -0.14 17.65
C ASN A 213 14.24 1.33 18.10
N ALA A 214 13.08 1.98 18.06
CA ALA A 214 12.92 3.35 18.56
C ALA A 214 12.98 3.46 20.11
N GLY A 215 13.07 2.34 20.83
CA GLY A 215 13.16 2.30 22.29
C GLY A 215 11.83 2.26 23.02
N LYS A 216 10.73 1.78 22.39
CA LYS A 216 9.37 1.72 22.97
C LYS A 216 9.33 1.00 24.32
N THR A 217 9.77 -0.25 24.34
CA THR A 217 9.79 -1.06 25.58
C THR A 217 10.71 -0.44 26.63
N TYR A 218 11.80 0.19 26.21
CA TYR A 218 12.71 0.87 27.11
C TYR A 218 12.06 2.09 27.75
N LEU A 219 11.44 2.95 26.95
CA LEU A 219 10.66 4.10 27.45
C LEU A 219 9.49 3.66 28.34
N PHE A 220 8.78 2.61 27.95
CA PHE A 220 7.71 2.01 28.75
C PHE A 220 8.23 1.59 30.14
N ASN A 221 9.33 0.82 30.20
CA ASN A 221 9.93 0.40 31.47
C ASN A 221 10.36 1.60 32.32
N ARG A 222 10.94 2.62 31.67
CA ARG A 222 11.41 3.84 32.35
C ARG A 222 10.26 4.63 32.96
N ILE A 223 9.16 4.76 32.24
CA ILE A 223 7.95 5.44 32.71
C ILE A 223 7.26 4.63 33.81
N THR A 224 7.12 3.33 33.63
CA THR A 224 6.30 2.50 34.54
C THR A 224 7.06 1.96 35.74
N GLY A 225 8.39 2.01 35.73
CA GLY A 225 9.23 1.41 36.76
C GLY A 225 9.30 -0.12 36.67
N ASP A 226 8.93 -0.70 35.52
CA ASP A 226 8.99 -2.13 35.27
C ASP A 226 10.40 -2.55 34.79
N SER A 227 10.77 -3.80 34.99
CA SER A 227 12.08 -4.38 34.64
C SER A 227 11.98 -5.43 33.54
N LYS A 228 11.18 -5.17 32.51
CA LYS A 228 11.01 -6.08 31.38
C LYS A 228 12.28 -6.20 30.56
N PRO A 229 12.63 -7.39 30.05
CA PRO A 229 13.81 -7.55 29.21
C PRO A 229 13.67 -6.67 27.94
N VAL A 230 14.68 -5.86 27.71
CA VAL A 230 14.86 -5.08 26.48
C VAL A 230 15.82 -5.88 25.60
N SER A 231 15.52 -5.96 24.31
CA SER A 231 16.36 -6.62 23.33
C SER A 231 16.50 -5.74 22.09
N ASP A 232 17.67 -5.70 21.50
CA ASP A 232 17.94 -5.00 20.23
C ASP A 232 17.29 -5.68 19.01
N ARG A 233 16.62 -6.83 19.24
CA ARG A 233 15.90 -7.51 18.17
C ARG A 233 14.64 -6.71 17.78
N PRO A 234 14.34 -6.57 16.49
CA PRO A 234 13.08 -5.97 16.02
C PRO A 234 11.86 -6.66 16.61
N PHE A 235 10.83 -5.89 16.91
CA PHE A 235 9.50 -6.39 17.31
C PHE A 235 9.45 -7.21 18.60
N THR A 236 10.23 -6.87 19.62
CA THR A 236 10.24 -7.56 20.92
C THR A 236 8.86 -7.64 21.60
N THR A 237 7.90 -6.84 21.18
CA THR A 237 6.55 -6.79 21.71
C THR A 237 5.53 -6.96 20.57
N LEU A 238 4.96 -8.15 20.42
CA LEU A 238 3.86 -8.40 19.49
C LEU A 238 2.50 -8.37 20.22
N SER A 239 2.45 -8.77 21.48
CA SER A 239 1.27 -8.66 22.35
C SER A 239 1.36 -7.44 23.26
N SER A 240 0.30 -6.65 23.30
CA SER A 240 0.25 -5.42 24.12
C SER A 240 0.44 -5.71 25.61
N LYS A 241 1.33 -4.97 26.26
CA LYS A 241 1.60 -5.03 27.70
C LYS A 241 1.02 -3.80 28.38
N TYR A 242 0.42 -3.97 29.55
CA TYR A 242 -0.33 -2.94 30.24
C TYR A 242 0.24 -2.71 31.62
N GLN A 243 0.45 -1.42 32.02
CA GLN A 243 0.90 -1.06 33.36
C GLN A 243 0.26 0.25 33.79
N LYS A 244 -0.33 0.24 35.01
CA LYS A 244 -0.87 1.46 35.62
C LYS A 244 0.24 2.29 36.23
N ARG A 245 0.18 3.62 36.02
CA ARG A 245 1.08 4.61 36.64
C ARG A 245 0.31 5.85 37.08
N TYR A 246 0.75 6.45 38.16
CA TYR A 246 0.35 7.80 38.56
C TYR A 246 1.25 8.80 37.86
N ILE A 247 0.68 9.74 37.12
CA ILE A 247 1.42 10.83 36.47
C ILE A 247 1.53 12.00 37.44
N ASP A 248 0.46 12.29 38.17
CA ASP A 248 0.39 13.25 39.25
C ASP A 248 -0.46 12.68 40.40
N TRP A 249 -0.71 13.49 41.45
CA TRP A 249 -1.44 13.06 42.63
C TRP A 249 -2.92 12.75 42.39
N GLU A 250 -3.52 13.27 41.31
CA GLU A 250 -4.93 13.01 40.93
C GLU A 250 -5.09 12.07 39.74
N THR A 251 -4.09 12.02 38.84
CA THR A 251 -4.22 11.37 37.53
C THR A 251 -3.44 10.06 37.50
N SER A 252 -4.18 8.96 37.46
CA SER A 252 -3.58 7.65 37.13
C SER A 252 -3.95 7.26 35.70
N VAL A 253 -2.98 6.70 34.97
CA VAL A 253 -3.12 6.30 33.56
C VAL A 253 -2.65 4.88 33.35
N LEU A 254 -3.13 4.26 32.27
CA LEU A 254 -2.70 2.95 31.85
C LEU A 254 -1.80 3.08 30.63
N PHE A 255 -0.51 2.77 30.78
CA PHE A 255 0.42 2.70 29.66
C PHE A 255 0.32 1.36 28.94
N ILE A 256 0.44 1.39 27.61
CA ILE A 256 0.46 0.21 26.75
C ILE A 256 1.72 0.27 25.89
N ASP A 257 2.53 -0.80 25.94
CA ASP A 257 3.61 -1.06 24.99
C ASP A 257 3.07 -1.90 23.83
N THR A 258 3.33 -1.49 22.59
CA THR A 258 2.75 -2.11 21.40
C THR A 258 3.80 -2.57 20.39
N ILE A 259 3.32 -3.26 19.34
CA ILE A 259 4.11 -3.71 18.21
C ILE A 259 4.86 -2.54 17.54
N GLY A 260 6.08 -2.80 17.07
CA GLY A 260 6.84 -1.84 16.26
C GLY A 260 6.31 -1.71 14.83
N PHE A 261 6.41 -0.52 14.27
CA PHE A 261 6.13 -0.26 12.85
C PHE A 261 7.35 -0.60 11.99
N VAL A 262 7.11 -0.82 10.71
CA VAL A 262 8.12 -0.94 9.63
C VAL A 262 7.75 0.09 8.57
N LEU A 263 8.75 0.68 7.91
CA LEU A 263 8.51 1.54 6.74
C LEU A 263 7.78 0.75 5.63
N ASP A 264 7.03 1.43 4.79
CA ASP A 264 6.31 0.84 3.65
C ASP A 264 5.53 -0.45 4.02
N LEU A 265 4.84 -0.48 5.17
CA LEU A 265 4.05 -1.64 5.59
C LEU A 265 2.93 -1.90 4.58
N ASP A 266 2.85 -3.13 4.09
CA ASP A 266 1.79 -3.52 3.13
C ASP A 266 0.40 -3.38 3.77
N PRO A 267 -0.56 -2.72 3.10
CA PRO A 267 -1.93 -2.57 3.62
C PRO A 267 -2.61 -3.88 4.03
N ARG A 268 -2.29 -4.99 3.35
CA ARG A 268 -2.82 -6.32 3.70
C ARG A 268 -2.28 -6.83 5.04
N LEU A 269 -1.03 -6.45 5.39
CA LEU A 269 -0.49 -6.74 6.71
C LEU A 269 -1.18 -5.89 7.79
N ILE A 270 -1.45 -4.62 7.51
CA ILE A 270 -2.22 -3.75 8.42
C ILE A 270 -3.59 -4.37 8.70
N GLU A 271 -4.29 -4.83 7.66
CA GLU A 271 -5.59 -5.50 7.81
C GLU A 271 -5.46 -6.81 8.61
N SER A 272 -4.45 -7.63 8.32
CA SER A 272 -4.20 -8.88 9.04
C SER A 272 -3.87 -8.66 10.53
N PHE A 273 -3.20 -7.55 10.88
CA PHE A 273 -2.84 -7.19 12.25
C PHE A 273 -3.76 -6.18 12.91
N LYS A 274 -4.91 -5.90 12.31
CA LYS A 274 -5.91 -4.92 12.79
C LYS A 274 -6.27 -5.09 14.27
N LEU A 275 -6.25 -6.31 14.76
CA LEU A 275 -6.53 -6.63 16.17
C LEU A 275 -5.44 -6.17 17.13
N ASN A 276 -4.18 -6.30 16.74
CA ASN A 276 -3.07 -5.80 17.55
C ASN A 276 -3.07 -4.26 17.56
N LEU A 277 -3.57 -3.67 16.47
CA LEU A 277 -3.74 -2.22 16.32
C LEU A 277 -5.00 -1.68 17.05
N LEU A 278 -5.93 -2.55 17.53
CA LEU A 278 -7.11 -2.12 18.30
C LEU A 278 -6.73 -1.40 19.59
N ASP A 279 -5.67 -1.81 20.25
CA ASP A 279 -5.20 -1.14 21.48
C ASP A 279 -4.73 0.29 21.17
N ILE A 280 -4.01 0.49 20.06
CA ILE A 280 -3.58 1.82 19.59
C ILE A 280 -4.82 2.67 19.26
N ARG A 281 -5.75 2.12 18.46
CA ARG A 281 -6.99 2.81 18.06
C ARG A 281 -7.86 3.22 19.26
N SER A 282 -7.95 2.34 20.26
CA SER A 282 -8.83 2.55 21.43
C SER A 282 -8.20 3.41 22.51
N SER A 283 -6.91 3.74 22.44
CA SER A 283 -6.19 4.55 23.41
C SER A 283 -6.65 6.01 23.38
N ASP A 284 -6.64 6.66 24.52
CA ASP A 284 -6.99 8.07 24.65
C ASP A 284 -5.86 8.98 24.13
N LEU A 285 -4.61 8.51 24.21
CA LEU A 285 -3.44 9.20 23.71
C LEU A 285 -2.44 8.19 23.10
N VAL A 286 -1.78 8.57 22.03
CA VAL A 286 -0.76 7.75 21.34
C VAL A 286 0.55 8.53 21.25
N ILE A 287 1.61 7.95 21.74
CA ILE A 287 2.98 8.44 21.59
C ILE A 287 3.55 7.81 20.33
N LEU A 288 3.88 8.63 19.32
CA LEU A 288 4.64 8.19 18.14
C LEU A 288 6.13 8.38 18.44
N LEU A 289 6.82 7.28 18.73
CA LEU A 289 8.23 7.27 19.12
C LEU A 289 9.14 7.10 17.91
N LEU A 290 10.10 8.03 17.77
CA LEU A 290 11.12 8.06 16.72
C LEU A 290 12.51 8.04 17.35
N ASP A 291 13.53 7.61 16.62
CA ASP A 291 14.91 7.51 17.06
C ASP A 291 15.76 8.63 16.46
N VAL A 292 16.33 9.53 17.29
CA VAL A 292 17.15 10.64 16.79
C VAL A 292 18.40 10.20 16.04
N SER A 293 18.92 9.01 16.33
CA SER A 293 20.12 8.47 15.67
C SER A 293 19.91 8.10 14.21
N ASP A 294 18.65 7.93 13.78
CA ASP A 294 18.31 7.68 12.37
C ASP A 294 18.75 8.86 11.47
N PRO A 295 19.20 8.64 10.23
CA PRO A 295 19.43 9.71 9.26
C PRO A 295 18.20 10.62 9.09
N ILE A 296 18.39 11.93 8.86
CA ILE A 296 17.29 12.93 8.78
C ILE A 296 16.19 12.49 7.81
N LEU A 297 16.57 12.03 6.61
CA LEU A 297 15.61 11.56 5.62
C LEU A 297 14.79 10.36 6.13
N ASN A 298 15.41 9.46 6.89
CA ASN A 298 14.75 8.30 7.47
C ASN A 298 13.76 8.74 8.57
N LEU A 299 14.16 9.70 9.40
CA LEU A 299 13.29 10.31 10.40
C LEU A 299 12.06 10.98 9.78
N ASP A 300 12.27 11.77 8.72
CA ASP A 300 11.17 12.42 8.00
C ASP A 300 10.21 11.40 7.40
N MET A 301 10.72 10.35 6.76
CA MET A 301 9.90 9.25 6.24
C MET A 301 9.12 8.55 7.36
N LYS A 302 9.78 8.19 8.46
CA LYS A 302 9.15 7.53 9.61
C LYS A 302 8.10 8.41 10.28
N LEU A 303 8.34 9.72 10.39
CA LEU A 303 7.37 10.67 10.92
C LEU A 303 6.10 10.72 10.06
N ASN A 304 6.28 10.95 8.76
CA ASN A 304 5.17 11.07 7.83
C ASN A 304 4.35 9.78 7.72
N GLU A 305 5.01 8.64 7.53
CA GLU A 305 4.36 7.33 7.43
C GLU A 305 3.74 6.90 8.77
N GLY A 306 4.39 7.21 9.89
CA GLY A 306 3.88 6.89 11.22
C GLY A 306 2.59 7.65 11.54
N ILE A 307 2.54 8.96 11.26
CA ILE A 307 1.32 9.77 11.39
C ILE A 307 0.23 9.24 10.45
N TRP A 308 0.59 8.93 9.20
CA TRP A 308 -0.36 8.36 8.24
C TRP A 308 -0.94 7.03 8.74
N LEU A 309 -0.09 6.10 9.21
CA LEU A 309 -0.51 4.81 9.73
C LEU A 309 -1.44 4.95 10.94
N LEU A 310 -1.09 5.81 11.91
CA LEU A 310 -1.94 6.07 13.08
C LEU A 310 -3.32 6.61 12.67
N ARG A 311 -3.37 7.49 11.69
CA ARG A 311 -4.64 7.98 11.14
C ARG A 311 -5.41 6.90 10.39
N ASP A 312 -4.71 6.03 9.66
CA ASP A 312 -5.32 4.91 8.94
C ASP A 312 -6.05 3.94 9.86
N ILE A 313 -5.45 3.63 11.01
CA ILE A 313 -6.09 2.78 12.02
C ILE A 313 -7.14 3.52 12.87
N GLY A 314 -7.35 4.81 12.66
CA GLY A 314 -8.42 5.59 13.28
C GLY A 314 -8.01 6.38 14.53
N VAL A 315 -6.75 6.77 14.66
CA VAL A 315 -6.29 7.70 15.71
C VAL A 315 -6.42 9.13 15.21
N SER A 316 -7.17 10.00 15.92
CA SER A 316 -7.26 11.43 15.60
C SER A 316 -5.94 12.14 15.87
N ARG A 317 -5.66 13.24 15.12
CA ARG A 317 -4.43 14.03 15.34
C ARG A 317 -4.31 14.54 16.76
N ASP A 318 -5.41 14.93 17.35
CA ASP A 318 -5.44 15.44 18.73
C ASP A 318 -4.97 14.43 19.77
N ARG A 319 -4.98 13.15 19.44
CA ARG A 319 -4.50 12.06 20.31
C ARG A 319 -3.06 11.63 20.02
N ILE A 320 -2.30 12.34 19.17
CA ILE A 320 -0.91 11.98 18.84
C ILE A 320 0.04 12.96 19.51
N ILE A 321 1.06 12.42 20.20
CA ILE A 321 2.27 13.15 20.62
C ILE A 321 3.46 12.54 19.88
N VAL A 322 4.28 13.36 19.25
CA VAL A 322 5.55 12.93 18.63
C VAL A 322 6.65 13.00 19.67
N VAL A 323 7.34 11.89 19.88
CA VAL A 323 8.45 11.82 20.84
C VAL A 323 9.72 11.36 20.10
N ILE A 324 10.74 12.19 20.12
CA ILE A 324 12.06 11.90 19.57
C ILE A 324 12.92 11.36 20.69
N ASN A 325 13.27 10.09 20.66
CA ASN A 325 14.02 9.41 21.72
C ASN A 325 15.50 9.27 21.38
N LYS A 326 16.28 8.82 22.37
CA LYS A 326 17.72 8.58 22.29
C LYS A 326 18.56 9.85 22.08
N SER A 327 18.13 10.97 22.65
CA SER A 327 18.87 12.25 22.55
C SER A 327 20.29 12.18 23.12
N ASP A 328 20.59 11.20 23.95
CA ASP A 328 21.90 10.84 24.46
C ASP A 328 22.90 10.41 23.37
N LEU A 329 22.42 9.79 22.30
CA LEU A 329 23.26 9.30 21.20
C LEU A 329 23.75 10.42 20.26
N ASP A 330 22.95 11.49 20.09
CA ASP A 330 23.27 12.63 19.23
C ASP A 330 22.63 13.92 19.77
N PRO A 331 23.23 14.53 20.80
CA PRO A 331 22.66 15.71 21.44
C PRO A 331 22.59 16.96 20.55
N GLU A 332 23.56 17.12 19.62
CA GLU A 332 23.58 18.26 18.68
C GLU A 332 22.40 18.20 17.71
N LYS A 333 22.20 17.04 17.14
CA LYS A 333 21.06 16.79 16.25
C LYS A 333 19.73 16.86 17.00
N ALA A 334 19.68 16.34 18.22
CA ALA A 334 18.49 16.40 19.08
C ALA A 334 18.07 17.86 19.36
N ALA A 335 19.01 18.78 19.54
CA ALA A 335 18.73 20.19 19.77
C ALA A 335 18.13 20.91 18.55
N SER A 336 18.49 20.52 17.33
CA SER A 336 18.04 21.16 16.08
C SER A 336 16.93 20.38 15.35
N ILE A 337 16.52 19.22 15.86
CA ILE A 337 15.62 18.30 15.14
C ILE A 337 14.24 18.88 14.88
N GLY A 338 13.74 19.73 15.79
CA GLY A 338 12.46 20.41 15.66
C GLY A 338 12.39 21.31 14.43
N GLU A 339 13.44 22.10 14.22
CA GLU A 339 13.57 22.99 13.05
C GLU A 339 13.84 22.16 11.79
N THR A 340 14.74 21.16 11.87
CA THR A 340 15.16 20.34 10.72
C THR A 340 13.99 19.55 10.13
N LEU A 341 13.09 19.03 10.95
CA LEU A 341 11.89 18.28 10.52
C LEU A 341 10.64 19.16 10.45
N GLU A 342 10.79 20.47 10.69
CA GLU A 342 9.64 21.42 10.72
C GLU A 342 8.48 20.90 11.59
N LEU A 343 8.79 20.33 12.78
CA LEU A 343 7.81 19.63 13.61
C LEU A 343 6.60 20.50 13.99
N ASP A 344 6.80 21.81 14.16
CA ASP A 344 5.71 22.75 14.45
C ASP A 344 4.69 22.86 13.31
N SER A 345 5.12 22.59 12.06
CA SER A 345 4.23 22.60 10.89
C SER A 345 3.18 21.51 10.93
N TYR A 346 3.45 20.42 11.66
CA TYR A 346 2.50 19.32 11.84
C TYR A 346 1.36 19.66 12.80
N LEU A 347 1.47 20.74 13.58
CA LEU A 347 0.50 21.11 14.61
C LEU A 347 0.23 19.99 15.62
N LEU A 348 1.23 19.17 15.87
CA LEU A 348 1.21 18.09 16.85
C LEU A 348 2.14 18.48 18.02
N PRO A 349 1.77 18.17 19.27
CA PRO A 349 2.70 18.30 20.37
C PRO A 349 3.90 17.35 20.17
N TRP A 350 5.09 17.84 20.42
CA TRP A 350 6.31 17.06 20.30
C TRP A 350 7.30 17.35 21.43
N ILE A 351 8.18 16.40 21.72
CA ILE A 351 9.23 16.52 22.71
C ILE A 351 10.41 15.60 22.37
N VAL A 352 11.62 16.03 22.71
CA VAL A 352 12.84 15.24 22.62
C VAL A 352 13.16 14.67 24.00
N VAL A 353 13.46 13.37 24.08
CA VAL A 353 13.75 12.66 25.33
C VAL A 353 14.97 11.73 25.20
N SER A 354 15.60 11.41 26.32
CA SER A 354 16.45 10.23 26.48
C SER A 354 15.81 9.31 27.52
N ALA A 355 15.34 8.15 27.08
CA ALA A 355 14.88 7.13 28.01
C ALA A 355 16.05 6.52 28.81
N GLU A 356 17.30 6.55 28.31
CA GLU A 356 18.51 6.08 28.99
C GLU A 356 18.84 7.00 30.16
N ASP A 357 19.07 8.27 29.90
CA ASP A 357 19.48 9.27 30.89
C ASP A 357 18.32 9.87 31.69
N LYS A 358 17.09 9.56 31.34
CA LYS A 358 15.86 10.15 31.88
C LYS A 358 15.67 11.64 31.53
N THR A 359 16.39 12.14 30.55
CA THR A 359 16.30 13.53 30.11
C THR A 359 14.90 13.78 29.52
N ASN A 360 14.25 14.85 30.00
CA ASN A 360 12.90 15.28 29.61
C ASN A 360 11.78 14.21 29.78
N VAL A 361 12.01 13.12 30.51
CA VAL A 361 10.97 12.14 30.84
C VAL A 361 9.90 12.71 31.78
N PRO A 362 10.26 13.50 32.83
CA PRO A 362 9.28 14.22 33.63
C PRO A 362 8.44 15.20 32.81
N GLU A 363 9.06 15.97 31.91
CA GLU A 363 8.40 16.92 31.00
C GLU A 363 7.44 16.22 30.03
N LEU A 364 7.81 15.02 29.57
CA LEU A 364 6.92 14.17 28.77
C LEU A 364 5.67 13.78 29.58
N LEU A 365 5.81 13.41 30.85
CA LEU A 365 4.68 13.09 31.71
C LEU A 365 3.77 14.30 31.93
N ASP A 366 4.34 15.50 32.12
CA ASP A 366 3.58 16.74 32.22
C ASP A 366 2.84 17.07 30.92
N LEU A 367 3.48 16.87 29.76
CA LEU A 367 2.86 17.04 28.45
C LEU A 367 1.68 16.08 28.27
N ILE A 368 1.85 14.82 28.66
CA ILE A 368 0.78 13.80 28.65
C ILE A 368 -0.38 14.24 29.54
N ALA A 369 -0.13 14.67 30.79
CA ALA A 369 -1.18 15.12 31.71
C ALA A 369 -1.97 16.31 31.14
N LYS A 370 -1.27 17.32 30.61
CA LYS A 370 -1.89 18.49 29.96
C LYS A 370 -2.75 18.07 28.75
N ARG A 371 -2.24 17.13 27.94
CA ARG A 371 -2.97 16.67 26.75
C ARG A 371 -4.21 15.85 27.08
N ILE A 372 -4.12 14.96 28.07
CA ILE A 372 -5.29 14.21 28.57
C ILE A 372 -6.37 15.16 29.09
N LYS A 373 -5.99 16.18 29.85
CA LYS A 373 -6.93 17.20 30.33
C LYS A 373 -7.57 17.94 29.15
N HIS A 374 -6.77 18.38 28.18
CA HIS A 374 -7.27 19.04 26.98
C HIS A 374 -8.26 18.17 26.19
N ILE A 375 -7.97 16.87 26.02
CA ILE A 375 -8.86 15.92 25.33
C ILE A 375 -10.15 15.68 26.11
N LYS A 376 -10.12 15.67 27.44
CA LYS A 376 -11.32 15.57 28.28
C LYS A 376 -12.21 16.81 28.16
N ASP A 377 -11.60 18.00 28.16
CA ASP A 377 -12.31 19.28 28.07
C ASP A 377 -12.82 19.56 26.64
N ASN A 378 -12.10 19.05 25.64
CA ASN A 378 -12.41 19.18 24.21
C ASN A 378 -12.35 17.77 23.58
N PRO A 379 -13.39 16.95 23.77
CA PRO A 379 -13.38 15.61 23.21
C PRO A 379 -13.18 15.70 21.68
N PRO A 380 -12.20 14.95 21.13
CA PRO A 380 -11.95 14.99 19.70
C PRO A 380 -13.22 14.60 18.95
N GLU A 381 -13.50 15.32 17.86
CA GLU A 381 -14.56 14.93 16.96
C GLU A 381 -14.39 13.46 16.55
N PRO A 382 -15.49 12.71 16.37
CA PRO A 382 -15.40 11.30 16.01
C PRO A 382 -14.48 11.16 14.79
N VAL A 383 -13.46 10.33 14.97
CA VAL A 383 -12.35 10.13 14.02
C VAL A 383 -12.85 10.03 12.60
N LEU A 384 -12.33 10.88 11.75
CA LEU A 384 -12.45 10.73 10.31
C LEU A 384 -12.24 9.26 9.93
N LEU A 385 -13.18 8.73 9.20
CA LEU A 385 -13.26 7.34 8.76
C LEU A 385 -11.88 6.81 8.35
N SER A 386 -11.57 5.55 8.63
CA SER A 386 -10.37 4.91 8.08
C SER A 386 -10.31 5.10 6.56
N PRO A 387 -9.15 5.04 5.90
CA PRO A 387 -9.05 5.13 4.44
C PRO A 387 -10.05 4.23 3.71
N PHE A 388 -10.21 2.99 4.17
CA PHE A 388 -11.21 2.08 3.63
C PHE A 388 -12.65 2.62 3.80
N ARG A 389 -13.00 3.09 4.99
CA ARG A 389 -14.32 3.66 5.25
C ARG A 389 -14.54 4.98 4.52
N ARG A 390 -13.48 5.79 4.36
CA ARG A 390 -13.55 6.99 3.50
C ARG A 390 -13.78 6.60 2.05
N ALA A 391 -13.09 5.57 1.55
CA ALA A 391 -13.30 5.05 0.21
C ALA A 391 -14.74 4.55 0.02
N GLU A 392 -15.23 3.72 0.92
CA GLU A 392 -16.59 3.18 0.91
C GLU A 392 -17.63 4.30 0.95
N THR A 393 -17.47 5.27 1.87
CA THR A 393 -18.38 6.42 1.99
C THR A 393 -18.33 7.31 0.75
N ALA A 394 -17.13 7.57 0.21
CA ALA A 394 -16.97 8.35 -1.02
C ALA A 394 -17.62 7.66 -2.21
N VAL A 395 -17.41 6.36 -2.36
CA VAL A 395 -18.05 5.56 -3.41
C VAL A 395 -19.57 5.67 -3.31
N ASN A 396 -20.14 5.39 -2.14
CA ASN A 396 -21.58 5.38 -1.95
C ASN A 396 -22.21 6.78 -2.18
N ARG A 397 -21.62 7.85 -1.63
CA ARG A 397 -22.14 9.21 -1.80
C ARG A 397 -21.99 9.72 -3.23
N ILE A 398 -20.82 9.50 -3.86
CA ILE A 398 -20.60 9.94 -5.26
C ILE A 398 -21.55 9.19 -6.21
N LEU A 399 -21.75 7.90 -6.04
CA LEU A 399 -22.65 7.14 -6.89
C LEU A 399 -24.11 7.56 -6.72
N ALA A 400 -24.53 7.96 -5.52
CA ALA A 400 -25.89 8.44 -5.26
C ALA A 400 -26.17 9.78 -5.94
N GLU A 401 -25.22 10.73 -5.89
CA GLU A 401 -25.43 12.12 -6.36
C GLU A 401 -24.94 12.36 -7.80
N TYR A 402 -24.02 11.52 -8.29
CA TYR A 402 -23.43 11.67 -9.63
C TYR A 402 -23.66 10.41 -10.50
N PRO A 403 -24.89 9.90 -10.61
CA PRO A 403 -25.15 8.73 -11.45
C PRO A 403 -24.79 9.03 -12.91
N VAL A 404 -24.24 8.05 -13.59
CA VAL A 404 -23.89 8.12 -15.02
C VAL A 404 -24.53 6.96 -15.74
N GLN A 405 -25.33 7.26 -16.75
CA GLN A 405 -25.79 6.24 -17.70
C GLN A 405 -24.71 6.05 -18.76
N TYR A 406 -24.38 4.83 -19.04
CA TYR A 406 -23.40 4.47 -20.06
C TYR A 406 -24.04 3.56 -21.10
N GLU A 407 -23.98 4.00 -22.35
CA GLU A 407 -24.30 3.19 -23.51
C GLU A 407 -23.02 2.72 -24.19
N LYS A 408 -22.94 1.46 -24.58
CA LYS A 408 -21.75 0.88 -25.19
C LYS A 408 -21.49 1.53 -26.55
N GLN A 409 -20.43 2.35 -26.62
CA GLN A 409 -20.09 3.15 -27.80
C GLN A 409 -19.24 2.41 -28.83
N TYR A 410 -18.60 1.30 -28.46
CA TYR A 410 -17.60 0.62 -29.30
C TYR A 410 -18.09 -0.77 -29.73
N HIS A 411 -18.00 -1.02 -31.03
CA HIS A 411 -18.46 -2.28 -31.63
C HIS A 411 -17.42 -3.39 -31.56
N THR A 412 -16.12 -3.05 -31.53
CA THR A 412 -15.02 -4.03 -31.49
C THR A 412 -13.96 -3.66 -30.45
N PRO A 413 -13.15 -4.62 -29.98
CA PRO A 413 -12.00 -4.34 -29.09
C PRO A 413 -11.02 -3.33 -29.67
N PHE A 414 -10.78 -3.35 -30.98
CA PHE A 414 -9.89 -2.41 -31.64
C PHE A 414 -10.44 -0.98 -31.64
N HIS A 415 -11.76 -0.81 -31.87
CA HIS A 415 -12.42 0.50 -31.75
C HIS A 415 -12.24 1.09 -30.34
N SER A 416 -12.41 0.26 -29.31
CA SER A 416 -12.22 0.67 -27.92
C SER A 416 -10.78 1.10 -27.65
N LEU A 417 -9.80 0.36 -28.17
CA LEU A 417 -8.38 0.68 -28.01
C LEU A 417 -8.03 2.00 -28.69
N VAL A 418 -8.45 2.21 -29.93
CA VAL A 418 -8.24 3.44 -30.71
C VAL A 418 -8.90 4.63 -29.99
N GLY A 419 -10.17 4.48 -29.58
CA GLY A 419 -10.90 5.52 -28.84
C GLY A 419 -10.21 5.90 -27.53
N THR A 420 -9.62 4.91 -26.83
CA THR A 420 -8.85 5.14 -25.59
C THR A 420 -7.54 5.87 -25.88
N ILE A 421 -6.82 5.51 -26.94
CA ILE A 421 -5.57 6.21 -27.34
C ILE A 421 -5.89 7.67 -27.73
N LEU A 422 -6.96 7.90 -28.47
CA LEU A 422 -7.38 9.26 -28.84
C LEU A 422 -7.85 10.08 -27.62
N SER A 423 -8.30 9.45 -26.55
CA SER A 423 -8.74 10.13 -25.31
C SER A 423 -7.58 10.62 -24.42
N GLN A 424 -6.35 10.19 -24.66
CA GLN A 424 -5.21 10.58 -23.83
C GLN A 424 -4.95 12.09 -23.95
N ASN A 425 -4.98 12.83 -22.82
CA ASN A 425 -4.71 14.28 -22.76
C ASN A 425 -5.57 15.14 -23.72
N THR A 426 -6.83 14.78 -23.95
CA THR A 426 -7.75 15.57 -24.77
C THR A 426 -9.14 15.64 -24.13
N SER A 427 -10.00 16.56 -24.61
CA SER A 427 -11.40 16.65 -24.17
C SER A 427 -12.25 15.54 -24.78
N GLY A 428 -13.41 15.23 -24.15
CA GLY A 428 -14.35 14.24 -24.67
C GLY A 428 -14.85 14.59 -26.08
N SER A 429 -15.20 15.85 -26.32
CA SER A 429 -15.67 16.33 -27.63
C SER A 429 -14.60 16.23 -28.72
N ASN A 430 -13.35 16.61 -28.41
CA ASN A 430 -12.25 16.50 -29.36
C ASN A 430 -11.90 15.04 -29.68
N ARG A 431 -11.98 14.14 -28.68
CA ARG A 431 -11.81 12.70 -28.89
C ARG A 431 -12.88 12.17 -29.84
N GLU A 432 -14.14 12.50 -29.58
CA GLU A 432 -15.27 12.02 -30.38
C GLU A 432 -15.19 12.53 -31.82
N SER A 433 -14.88 13.81 -32.00
CA SER A 433 -14.63 14.39 -33.33
C SER A 433 -13.50 13.67 -34.07
N ALA A 434 -12.37 13.41 -33.41
CA ALA A 434 -11.24 12.71 -34.00
C ALA A 434 -11.56 11.24 -34.35
N PHE A 435 -12.29 10.56 -33.46
CA PHE A 435 -12.71 9.18 -33.67
C PHE A 435 -13.63 9.06 -34.88
N ASN A 436 -14.68 9.87 -34.94
CA ASN A 436 -15.63 9.87 -36.04
C ASN A 436 -14.95 10.26 -37.37
N SER A 437 -14.08 11.28 -37.37
CA SER A 437 -13.33 11.69 -38.55
C SER A 437 -12.40 10.58 -39.05
N LEU A 438 -11.73 9.84 -38.14
CA LEU A 438 -10.87 8.73 -38.49
C LEU A 438 -11.68 7.56 -39.08
N ASP A 439 -12.84 7.27 -38.49
CA ASP A 439 -13.71 6.19 -38.97
C ASP A 439 -14.26 6.49 -40.37
N ILE A 440 -14.72 7.71 -40.61
CA ILE A 440 -15.22 8.15 -41.92
C ILE A 440 -14.09 8.17 -42.95
N ALA A 441 -12.92 8.71 -42.60
CA ALA A 441 -11.85 8.91 -43.57
C ALA A 441 -11.09 7.63 -43.91
N VAL A 442 -10.84 6.76 -42.93
CA VAL A 442 -9.96 5.61 -43.04
C VAL A 442 -10.70 4.31 -42.78
N GLY A 443 -11.65 4.30 -41.84
CA GLY A 443 -12.24 3.11 -41.26
C GLY A 443 -11.39 2.54 -40.15
N ILE A 444 -11.96 2.37 -38.96
CA ILE A 444 -11.21 1.93 -37.77
C ILE A 444 -11.09 0.40 -37.75
N ASN A 445 -10.16 -0.13 -38.52
CA ASN A 445 -9.68 -1.51 -38.41
C ASN A 445 -8.15 -1.56 -38.62
N PRO A 446 -7.47 -2.61 -38.15
CA PRO A 446 -6.01 -2.68 -38.22
C PRO A 446 -5.45 -2.56 -39.64
N TYR A 447 -6.06 -3.21 -40.61
CA TYR A 447 -5.59 -3.22 -42.00
C TYR A 447 -5.69 -1.82 -42.63
N ASN A 448 -6.85 -1.18 -42.52
CA ASN A 448 -7.06 0.15 -43.09
C ASN A 448 -6.11 1.19 -42.48
N ILE A 449 -5.87 1.12 -41.15
CA ILE A 449 -4.96 2.06 -40.49
C ILE A 449 -3.50 1.80 -40.89
N ASP A 450 -3.10 0.54 -41.09
CA ASP A 450 -1.74 0.23 -41.55
C ASP A 450 -1.52 0.64 -43.00
N GLU A 451 -2.50 0.49 -43.88
CA GLU A 451 -2.42 0.86 -45.29
C GLU A 451 -2.53 2.37 -45.53
N ALA A 452 -3.34 3.08 -44.73
CA ALA A 452 -3.56 4.51 -44.92
C ALA A 452 -2.27 5.33 -44.83
N SER A 453 -2.18 6.39 -45.65
CA SER A 453 -1.05 7.33 -45.56
C SER A 453 -1.05 8.06 -44.22
N GLU A 454 0.13 8.34 -43.68
CA GLU A 454 0.25 9.09 -42.41
C GLU A 454 -0.44 10.46 -42.46
N SER A 455 -0.37 11.15 -43.60
CA SER A 455 -1.03 12.45 -43.78
C SER A 455 -2.54 12.36 -43.59
N LYS A 456 -3.18 11.32 -44.14
CA LYS A 456 -4.62 11.10 -44.02
C LYS A 456 -5.06 10.83 -42.58
N ILE A 457 -4.29 10.00 -41.85
CA ILE A 457 -4.54 9.73 -40.44
C ILE A 457 -4.33 11.00 -39.59
N LYS A 458 -3.22 11.72 -39.81
CA LYS A 458 -2.90 12.98 -39.08
C LYS A 458 -3.98 14.03 -39.24
N GLU A 459 -4.52 14.19 -40.43
CA GLU A 459 -5.62 15.12 -40.71
C GLU A 459 -6.89 14.69 -39.97
N ALA A 460 -7.26 13.44 -40.07
CA ALA A 460 -8.47 12.88 -39.42
C ALA A 460 -8.45 13.04 -37.89
N ILE A 461 -7.29 12.81 -37.24
CA ILE A 461 -7.19 12.89 -35.77
C ILE A 461 -6.69 14.23 -35.23
N ARG A 462 -6.65 15.25 -36.04
CA ARG A 462 -6.06 16.56 -35.69
C ARG A 462 -6.73 17.20 -34.48
N SER A 463 -8.04 17.06 -34.35
CA SER A 463 -8.82 17.59 -33.23
C SER A 463 -8.42 16.99 -31.87
N ALA A 464 -7.93 15.76 -31.83
CA ALA A 464 -7.46 15.15 -30.58
C ALA A 464 -6.11 15.72 -30.09
N GLY A 465 -5.34 16.45 -30.91
CA GLY A 465 -3.99 16.92 -30.60
C GLY A 465 -2.94 15.78 -30.63
N MET A 466 -1.68 16.11 -30.51
CA MET A 466 -0.55 15.13 -30.54
C MET A 466 -0.62 14.17 -31.74
N TYR A 467 -1.20 14.61 -32.85
CA TYR A 467 -1.56 13.80 -34.00
C TYR A 467 -0.36 13.09 -34.64
N ASN A 468 0.84 13.67 -34.64
CA ASN A 468 2.06 13.01 -35.17
C ASN A 468 2.41 11.76 -34.36
N GLN A 469 2.46 11.89 -33.03
CA GLN A 469 2.80 10.78 -32.14
C GLN A 469 1.71 9.70 -32.17
N ARG A 470 0.43 10.11 -32.13
CA ARG A 470 -0.71 9.18 -32.19
C ARG A 470 -0.78 8.41 -33.49
N THR A 471 -0.52 9.04 -34.63
CA THR A 471 -0.46 8.35 -35.91
C THR A 471 0.59 7.25 -35.89
N ASN A 472 1.80 7.55 -35.40
CA ASN A 472 2.86 6.55 -35.24
C ASN A 472 2.44 5.38 -34.34
N VAL A 473 1.79 5.70 -33.20
CA VAL A 473 1.31 4.68 -32.25
C VAL A 473 0.23 3.81 -32.91
N LEU A 474 -0.77 4.42 -33.55
CA LEU A 474 -1.85 3.69 -34.22
C LEU A 474 -1.34 2.76 -35.31
N LYS A 475 -0.44 3.22 -36.19
CA LYS A 475 0.15 2.38 -37.23
C LYS A 475 0.97 1.21 -36.66
N ARG A 476 1.79 1.48 -35.66
CA ARG A 476 2.59 0.42 -35.00
C ARG A 476 1.72 -0.62 -34.30
N ILE A 477 0.67 -0.18 -33.61
CA ILE A 477 -0.29 -1.09 -32.97
C ILE A 477 -1.01 -1.93 -34.03
N SER A 478 -1.50 -1.30 -35.12
CA SER A 478 -2.19 -1.98 -36.20
C SER A 478 -1.33 -3.08 -36.81
N ARG A 479 -0.06 -2.79 -37.08
CA ARG A 479 0.89 -3.77 -37.61
C ARG A 479 1.13 -4.94 -36.66
N ILE A 480 1.34 -4.67 -35.36
CA ILE A 480 1.51 -5.73 -34.36
C ILE A 480 0.24 -6.61 -34.29
N ILE A 481 -0.95 -5.98 -34.37
CA ILE A 481 -2.21 -6.73 -34.32
C ILE A 481 -2.40 -7.59 -35.58
N ILE A 482 -2.01 -7.10 -36.77
CA ILE A 482 -2.03 -7.89 -37.99
C ILE A 482 -1.05 -9.07 -37.89
N GLU A 483 0.20 -8.81 -37.50
CA GLU A 483 1.26 -9.82 -37.46
C GLU A 483 1.06 -10.87 -36.34
N SER A 484 0.51 -10.50 -35.20
CA SER A 484 0.45 -11.37 -34.01
C SER A 484 -0.95 -11.94 -33.73
N TYR A 485 -2.00 -11.34 -34.29
CA TYR A 485 -3.39 -11.68 -33.99
C TYR A 485 -4.30 -11.71 -35.23
N ASP A 486 -3.74 -11.82 -36.44
CA ASP A 486 -4.51 -11.83 -37.72
C ASP A 486 -5.53 -10.68 -37.84
N GLY A 487 -5.15 -9.48 -37.35
CA GLY A 487 -6.03 -8.32 -37.35
C GLY A 487 -7.18 -8.36 -36.32
N ASN A 488 -7.26 -9.38 -35.47
CA ASN A 488 -8.35 -9.57 -34.52
C ASN A 488 -7.89 -9.59 -33.07
N LEU A 489 -8.23 -8.56 -32.30
CA LEU A 489 -7.91 -8.45 -30.89
C LEU A 489 -8.82 -9.28 -29.96
N LYS A 490 -9.92 -9.84 -30.45
CA LYS A 490 -10.87 -10.56 -29.59
C LYS A 490 -10.22 -11.71 -28.80
N PRO A 491 -9.37 -12.57 -29.39
CA PRO A 491 -8.70 -13.63 -28.62
C PRO A 491 -7.86 -13.12 -27.46
N LEU A 492 -7.24 -11.95 -27.60
CA LEU A 492 -6.47 -11.30 -26.51
C LEU A 492 -7.40 -10.86 -25.38
N PHE A 493 -8.57 -10.33 -25.69
CA PHE A 493 -9.54 -9.87 -24.70
C PHE A 493 -10.27 -11.04 -24.00
N ASP A 494 -10.29 -12.21 -24.62
CA ASP A 494 -10.87 -13.43 -24.04
C ASP A 494 -9.93 -14.12 -23.04
N LEU A 495 -8.63 -13.76 -23.01
CA LEU A 495 -7.66 -14.26 -22.04
C LEU A 495 -8.05 -13.91 -20.60
N PRO A 496 -7.52 -14.62 -19.58
CA PRO A 496 -7.63 -14.22 -18.18
C PRO A 496 -7.19 -12.76 -17.97
N PHE A 497 -7.87 -12.02 -17.10
CA PHE A 497 -7.71 -10.57 -16.95
C PHE A 497 -6.24 -10.10 -16.89
N ASN A 498 -5.43 -10.73 -16.03
CA ASN A 498 -4.03 -10.32 -15.86
C ASN A 498 -3.20 -10.58 -17.13
N GLU A 499 -3.44 -11.67 -17.83
CA GLU A 499 -2.74 -12.01 -19.07
C GLU A 499 -3.15 -11.06 -20.20
N ALA A 500 -4.45 -10.82 -20.37
CA ALA A 500 -4.97 -9.86 -21.34
C ALA A 500 -4.39 -8.46 -21.09
N ARG A 501 -4.34 -8.04 -19.83
CA ARG A 501 -3.80 -6.75 -19.41
C ARG A 501 -2.31 -6.63 -19.71
N ASP A 502 -1.53 -7.65 -19.36
CA ASP A 502 -0.08 -7.66 -19.60
C ASP A 502 0.22 -7.62 -21.10
N ARG A 503 -0.51 -8.38 -21.93
CA ARG A 503 -0.39 -8.35 -23.39
C ARG A 503 -0.75 -6.98 -23.99
N LEU A 504 -1.82 -6.36 -23.50
CA LEU A 504 -2.19 -5.01 -23.93
C LEU A 504 -1.10 -3.99 -23.59
N MET A 505 -0.46 -4.10 -22.43
CA MET A 505 0.62 -3.21 -22.03
C MET A 505 1.93 -3.41 -22.80
N GLU A 506 2.08 -4.51 -23.54
CA GLU A 506 3.18 -4.70 -24.48
C GLU A 506 3.03 -3.84 -25.76
N LEU A 507 1.79 -3.40 -26.06
CA LEU A 507 1.52 -2.55 -27.20
C LEU A 507 2.09 -1.13 -27.02
N PRO A 508 2.63 -0.50 -28.08
CA PRO A 508 3.17 0.85 -28.01
C PRO A 508 2.13 1.87 -27.51
N GLY A 509 2.47 2.70 -26.53
CA GLY A 509 1.58 3.74 -26.00
C GLY A 509 0.43 3.25 -25.11
N VAL A 510 0.36 1.95 -24.85
CA VAL A 510 -0.62 1.36 -23.93
C VAL A 510 -0.01 1.20 -22.54
N GLY A 511 -0.48 2.00 -21.59
CA GLY A 511 -0.13 1.90 -20.18
C GLY A 511 -1.21 1.21 -19.36
N PRO A 512 -1.02 1.06 -18.02
CA PRO A 512 -1.98 0.41 -17.14
C PRO A 512 -3.39 0.97 -17.27
N LYS A 513 -3.53 2.30 -17.26
CA LYS A 513 -4.83 2.98 -17.45
C LYS A 513 -5.47 2.61 -18.80
N THR A 514 -4.70 2.67 -19.89
CA THR A 514 -5.21 2.41 -21.23
C THR A 514 -5.65 0.96 -21.39
N ALA A 515 -4.87 0.01 -20.84
CA ALA A 515 -5.22 -1.41 -20.82
C ALA A 515 -6.48 -1.66 -20.00
N ASP A 516 -6.58 -1.11 -18.80
CA ASP A 516 -7.74 -1.29 -17.92
C ASP A 516 -9.01 -0.66 -18.52
N VAL A 517 -8.93 0.52 -19.16
CA VAL A 517 -10.04 1.15 -19.88
C VAL A 517 -10.49 0.27 -21.04
N ALA A 518 -9.55 -0.21 -21.86
CA ALA A 518 -9.88 -1.09 -22.99
C ALA A 518 -10.59 -2.38 -22.52
N LEU A 519 -10.07 -3.02 -21.47
CA LEU A 519 -10.65 -4.24 -20.91
C LEU A 519 -12.03 -4.00 -20.30
N MET A 520 -12.25 -2.88 -19.62
CA MET A 520 -13.53 -2.53 -19.02
C MET A 520 -14.60 -2.31 -20.09
N PHE A 521 -14.30 -1.51 -21.12
CA PHE A 521 -15.28 -1.11 -22.12
C PHE A 521 -15.48 -2.12 -23.26
N ALA A 522 -14.45 -2.86 -23.65
CA ALA A 522 -14.55 -3.82 -24.75
C ALA A 522 -14.88 -5.25 -24.31
N ALA A 523 -14.42 -5.66 -23.12
CA ALA A 523 -14.58 -7.02 -22.61
C ALA A 523 -15.41 -7.11 -21.33
N ASP A 524 -16.06 -6.03 -20.91
CA ASP A 524 -16.86 -5.93 -19.68
C ASP A 524 -16.12 -6.46 -18.42
N ARG A 525 -14.78 -6.30 -18.42
CA ARG A 525 -13.94 -6.76 -17.31
C ARG A 525 -14.13 -5.89 -16.09
N LYS A 526 -14.24 -6.55 -14.93
CA LYS A 526 -14.44 -5.88 -13.64
C LYS A 526 -13.13 -5.26 -13.13
N VAL A 527 -12.91 -4.02 -13.47
CA VAL A 527 -11.73 -3.22 -13.08
C VAL A 527 -12.12 -1.75 -12.97
N ILE A 528 -11.48 -0.99 -12.07
CA ILE A 528 -11.62 0.47 -11.97
C ILE A 528 -10.36 1.11 -12.55
N PRO A 529 -10.37 1.65 -13.78
CA PRO A 529 -9.24 2.40 -14.31
C PRO A 529 -9.03 3.69 -13.53
N VAL A 530 -7.79 3.99 -13.16
CA VAL A 530 -7.45 5.19 -12.41
C VAL A 530 -7.01 6.30 -13.37
N ASP A 531 -7.82 7.35 -13.47
CA ASP A 531 -7.46 8.56 -14.19
C ASP A 531 -6.97 9.66 -13.23
N ARG A 532 -6.62 10.83 -13.77
CA ARG A 532 -6.15 11.98 -12.95
C ARG A 532 -7.21 12.49 -11.96
N HIS A 533 -8.50 12.33 -12.26
CA HIS A 533 -9.59 12.74 -11.37
C HIS A 533 -9.67 11.77 -10.19
N ILE A 534 -9.69 10.48 -10.46
CA ILE A 534 -9.72 9.41 -9.46
C ILE A 534 -8.46 9.47 -8.57
N GLU A 535 -7.28 9.61 -9.19
CA GLU A 535 -6.03 9.76 -8.44
C GLU A 535 -6.08 10.94 -7.47
N ARG A 536 -6.49 12.12 -7.96
CA ARG A 536 -6.58 13.33 -7.14
C ARG A 536 -7.58 13.19 -6.00
N ILE A 537 -8.78 12.65 -6.26
CA ILE A 537 -9.81 12.44 -5.25
C ILE A 537 -9.30 11.47 -4.19
N SER A 538 -8.74 10.34 -4.59
CA SER A 538 -8.22 9.32 -3.68
C SER A 538 -7.11 9.84 -2.77
N LYS A 539 -6.20 10.67 -3.31
CA LYS A 539 -5.12 11.30 -2.55
C LYS A 539 -5.62 12.42 -1.62
N ARG A 540 -6.57 13.26 -2.08
CA ARG A 540 -7.16 14.32 -1.24
C ARG A 540 -7.99 13.77 -0.09
N LEU A 541 -8.69 12.69 -0.31
CA LEU A 541 -9.42 11.96 0.72
C LEU A 541 -8.51 11.10 1.60
N GLU A 542 -7.23 11.05 1.31
CA GLU A 542 -6.28 10.14 1.96
C GLU A 542 -6.81 8.69 2.01
N ILE A 543 -7.48 8.25 0.95
CA ILE A 543 -7.81 6.85 0.70
C ILE A 543 -6.52 6.06 0.50
N VAL A 544 -5.53 6.72 -0.09
CA VAL A 544 -4.18 6.20 -0.32
C VAL A 544 -3.14 7.25 0.02
N PRO A 545 -1.88 6.87 0.30
CA PRO A 545 -0.77 7.81 0.48
C PRO A 545 -0.56 8.73 -0.72
N GLN A 546 0.04 9.91 -0.50
CA GLN A 546 0.30 10.89 -1.57
C GLN A 546 1.22 10.34 -2.67
N ASN A 547 2.16 9.46 -2.31
CA ASN A 547 3.09 8.79 -3.24
C ASN A 547 2.53 7.49 -3.84
N ALA A 548 1.26 7.14 -3.56
CA ALA A 548 0.64 5.93 -4.08
C ALA A 548 0.67 5.88 -5.61
N ASN A 549 1.04 4.72 -6.14
CA ASN A 549 1.03 4.45 -7.56
C ASN A 549 -0.36 4.01 -8.05
N TYR A 550 -0.48 3.83 -9.36
CA TYR A 550 -1.71 3.42 -10.03
C TYR A 550 -2.37 2.17 -9.41
N GLU A 551 -1.58 1.13 -9.13
CA GLU A 551 -2.09 -0.16 -8.64
C GLU A 551 -2.65 -0.06 -7.22
N VAL A 552 -1.99 0.70 -6.36
CA VAL A 552 -2.45 0.94 -4.98
C VAL A 552 -3.80 1.68 -4.98
N ILE A 553 -3.94 2.71 -5.82
CA ILE A 553 -5.19 3.47 -5.91
C ILE A 553 -6.31 2.58 -6.46
N ARG A 554 -6.02 1.81 -7.51
CA ARG A 554 -6.97 0.88 -8.12
C ARG A 554 -7.48 -0.14 -7.12
N SER A 555 -6.56 -0.80 -6.39
CA SER A 555 -6.92 -1.80 -5.38
C SER A 555 -7.79 -1.19 -4.28
N ALA A 556 -7.40 -0.07 -3.71
CA ALA A 556 -8.13 0.57 -2.61
C ALA A 556 -9.58 0.94 -2.98
N LEU A 557 -9.82 1.36 -4.22
CA LEU A 557 -11.18 1.66 -4.69
C LEU A 557 -11.97 0.39 -5.02
N GLN A 558 -11.32 -0.64 -5.57
CA GLN A 558 -11.97 -1.93 -5.85
C GLN A 558 -12.35 -2.67 -4.57
N ASP A 559 -11.55 -2.55 -3.51
CA ASP A 559 -11.86 -3.10 -2.20
C ASP A 559 -13.08 -2.40 -1.55
N ALA A 560 -13.29 -1.12 -1.88
CA ALA A 560 -14.38 -0.29 -1.35
C ALA A 560 -15.69 -0.37 -2.16
N ALA A 561 -15.74 -1.12 -3.26
CA ALA A 561 -16.89 -1.23 -4.14
C ALA A 561 -17.14 -2.67 -4.57
N THR A 562 -18.39 -3.01 -4.90
CA THR A 562 -18.68 -4.32 -5.48
C THR A 562 -18.27 -4.35 -6.97
N PRO A 563 -17.77 -5.49 -7.48
CA PRO A 563 -17.29 -5.58 -8.87
C PRO A 563 -18.31 -5.15 -9.92
N ASP A 564 -19.61 -5.33 -9.65
CA ASP A 564 -20.68 -4.94 -10.58
C ASP A 564 -20.83 -3.43 -10.72
N ARG A 565 -20.35 -2.66 -9.75
CA ARG A 565 -20.40 -1.19 -9.74
C ARG A 565 -19.11 -0.51 -10.23
N PHE A 566 -18.08 -1.25 -10.63
CA PHE A 566 -16.78 -0.67 -10.99
C PHE A 566 -16.86 0.33 -12.15
N LEU A 567 -17.70 0.05 -13.15
CA LEU A 567 -17.93 0.98 -14.26
C LEU A 567 -18.58 2.29 -13.76
N GLU A 568 -19.61 2.19 -12.92
CA GLU A 568 -20.27 3.34 -12.32
C GLU A 568 -19.29 4.16 -11.48
N VAL A 569 -18.48 3.50 -10.63
CA VAL A 569 -17.46 4.18 -9.82
C VAL A 569 -16.51 4.97 -10.72
N HIS A 570 -15.97 4.34 -11.76
CA HIS A 570 -15.06 5.01 -12.69
C HIS A 570 -15.67 6.29 -13.29
N LEU A 571 -16.88 6.19 -13.83
CA LEU A 571 -17.54 7.30 -14.53
C LEU A 571 -18.00 8.40 -13.56
N SER A 572 -18.58 8.03 -12.43
CA SER A 572 -19.10 8.97 -11.43
C SER A 572 -17.97 9.75 -10.74
N PHE A 573 -16.84 9.09 -10.44
CA PHE A 573 -15.67 9.77 -9.90
C PHE A 573 -15.07 10.78 -10.90
N ILE A 574 -15.06 10.46 -12.19
CA ILE A 574 -14.63 11.41 -13.23
C ILE A 574 -15.56 12.62 -13.25
N LYS A 575 -16.88 12.40 -13.24
CA LYS A 575 -17.89 13.47 -13.23
C LYS A 575 -17.72 14.36 -12.00
N PHE A 576 -17.71 13.79 -10.82
CA PHE A 576 -17.46 14.49 -9.56
C PHE A 576 -16.14 15.27 -9.55
N GLY A 577 -15.06 14.65 -10.08
CA GLY A 577 -13.75 15.28 -10.17
C GLY A 577 -13.67 16.45 -11.16
N ARG A 578 -14.58 16.51 -12.15
CA ARG A 578 -14.70 17.62 -13.09
C ARG A 578 -15.54 18.76 -12.53
N GLU A 579 -16.61 18.45 -11.82
CA GLU A 579 -17.62 19.41 -11.38
C GLU A 579 -17.31 20.02 -10.02
N ILE A 580 -16.84 19.21 -9.07
CA ILE A 580 -16.65 19.59 -7.66
C ILE A 580 -15.18 19.54 -7.24
N CYS A 581 -14.55 18.35 -7.25
CA CYS A 581 -13.18 18.17 -6.80
C CYS A 581 -12.18 18.52 -7.91
N THR A 582 -12.24 19.75 -8.43
CA THR A 582 -11.38 20.24 -9.51
C THR A 582 -9.90 20.36 -9.07
N ALA A 583 -8.97 20.38 -10.04
CA ALA A 583 -7.53 20.48 -9.73
C ALA A 583 -7.18 21.85 -9.12
N ARG A 584 -7.72 22.91 -9.70
CA ARG A 584 -7.60 24.30 -9.22
C ARG A 584 -8.95 24.70 -8.68
N ASN A 585 -9.01 25.40 -7.55
CA ASN A 585 -10.24 25.91 -6.95
C ASN A 585 -11.37 24.87 -6.78
N PRO A 586 -11.14 23.78 -6.01
CA PRO A 586 -12.20 22.82 -5.71
C PRO A 586 -13.32 23.49 -4.90
N LYS A 587 -14.57 23.10 -5.19
CA LYS A 587 -15.76 23.65 -4.56
C LYS A 587 -16.03 22.97 -3.22
N HIS A 588 -15.27 23.35 -2.21
CA HIS A 588 -15.32 22.67 -0.90
C HIS A 588 -16.67 22.78 -0.19
N GLU A 589 -17.33 23.93 -0.30
CA GLU A 589 -18.61 24.18 0.36
C GLU A 589 -19.77 23.38 -0.26
N GLU A 590 -19.70 23.13 -1.58
CA GLU A 590 -20.67 22.31 -2.30
C GLU A 590 -20.33 20.81 -2.26
N CYS A 591 -19.19 20.45 -1.65
CA CYS A 591 -18.65 19.09 -1.73
C CYS A 591 -19.35 18.17 -0.72
N LEU A 592 -19.99 17.12 -1.23
CA LEU A 592 -20.66 16.09 -0.42
C LEU A 592 -19.69 15.23 0.44
N LEU A 593 -18.38 15.44 0.32
CA LEU A 593 -17.33 14.75 1.06
C LEU A 593 -16.52 15.70 1.96
N ASN A 594 -16.96 16.96 2.13
CA ASN A 594 -16.20 17.95 2.89
C ASN A 594 -15.99 17.56 4.36
N ASP A 595 -16.98 16.87 4.96
CA ASP A 595 -16.97 16.36 6.33
C ASP A 595 -15.96 15.22 6.56
N ILE A 596 -15.57 14.51 5.51
CA ILE A 596 -14.61 13.39 5.57
C ILE A 596 -13.29 13.69 4.84
N CYS A 597 -13.10 14.92 4.33
CA CYS A 597 -11.98 15.27 3.47
C CYS A 597 -10.80 15.87 4.24
N PRO A 598 -9.69 15.12 4.47
CA PRO A 598 -8.52 15.66 5.18
C PRO A 598 -7.84 16.81 4.45
N PHE A 599 -7.95 16.88 3.13
CA PHE A 599 -7.42 17.99 2.35
C PHE A 599 -8.15 19.32 2.67
N TYR A 600 -9.48 19.30 2.80
CA TYR A 600 -10.26 20.46 3.19
C TYR A 600 -10.01 20.85 4.64
N GLU A 601 -9.94 19.89 5.54
CA GLU A 601 -9.59 20.11 6.95
C GLU A 601 -8.25 20.86 7.11
N LYS A 602 -7.20 20.42 6.39
CA LYS A 602 -5.90 21.09 6.38
C LYS A 602 -6.00 22.54 5.89
N LEU A 603 -6.83 22.79 4.90
CA LEU A 603 -7.04 24.12 4.32
C LEU A 603 -7.71 25.06 5.32
N LEU A 604 -8.73 24.58 6.05
CA LEU A 604 -9.41 25.32 7.12
C LEU A 604 -8.46 25.67 8.28
N ILE A 605 -7.60 24.74 8.68
CA ILE A 605 -6.59 24.94 9.73
C ILE A 605 -5.63 26.07 9.30
N THR A 606 -5.13 26.01 8.06
CA THR A 606 -4.21 27.01 7.51
C THR A 606 -4.86 28.39 7.45
N GLN A 607 -6.13 28.49 7.02
CA GLN A 607 -6.86 29.75 6.99
C GLN A 607 -7.08 30.36 8.38
N LYS A 608 -7.43 29.53 9.37
CA LYS A 608 -7.57 29.97 10.77
C LYS A 608 -6.26 30.50 11.34
N ARG A 609 -5.12 29.90 11.00
CA ARG A 609 -3.78 30.35 11.41
C ARG A 609 -3.46 31.72 10.81
N LEU A 610 -3.60 31.89 9.50
CA LEU A 610 -3.37 33.15 8.81
C LEU A 610 -4.29 34.29 9.30
N SER A 611 -5.52 33.96 9.72
CA SER A 611 -6.44 34.93 10.30
C SER A 611 -6.01 35.39 11.69
N ARG A 612 -5.43 34.52 12.50
CA ARG A 612 -4.87 34.85 13.83
C ARG A 612 -3.61 35.72 13.72
N GLU A 613 -2.68 35.35 12.83
CA GLU A 613 -1.48 36.13 12.56
C GLU A 613 -1.77 37.56 12.06
N LYS A 614 -2.89 37.75 11.33
CA LYS A 614 -3.36 39.06 10.90
C LYS A 614 -4.12 39.86 11.98
N ALA A 615 -4.61 39.20 13.01
CA ALA A 615 -5.29 39.87 14.13
C ALA A 615 -4.28 40.29 15.23
N ASP A 616 -3.10 39.67 15.26
CA ASP A 616 -2.01 39.97 16.20
C ASP A 616 -1.01 41.00 15.63
N THR A 617 -1.14 41.38 14.36
CA THR A 617 -0.40 42.49 13.70
C THR A 617 -1.30 43.72 13.55
#